data_addd98149bb831ac0aea96134fb5de19
#
_entry.id   addd98149bb831ac0aea96134fb5de19
#
_cell.length_a   1.000
_cell.length_b   1.000
_cell.length_c   1.000
_cell.angle_alpha   90.00
_cell.angle_beta   90.00
_cell.angle_gamma   90.00
#
_symmetry.space_group_name_H-M   'P 1'
#
loop_
_entity.id
_entity.type
_entity.pdbx_description
1 polymer ?
#
loop_
_entity_poly.entity_id
_entity_poly.type
_entity_poly.pdbx_seq_one_letter_code
_entity_poly.pdbx_strand_id
1 'polypeptide(L)'
;VSSPHCSSSFRAAYDEVLAGWPGPVEAVDLPTPYGSTRVTSCGPADAPPLVLLPGGGATSAVWGACAAAGAARTHRVHAVDLLGEPGLSVPEPGRAPRTAEDLTDWLDAVLDGLAPHGPVTLGGHSYGAWIAAHHAARRPARLGRLVLLDPTQVFAGLRPGYVLRALPVLLRPTPRRIRSFLAWETRGAALDPAWLRLQDETARFPTGRPVTGPRPDLGALAKPPGGRAGVRVDVLFAGRARCHDAVRAARAAREALPGARVDVLPGVSHHGLPLTAAAEIARLLADQEPARQRRIDP
;
A
#
# COMPACT_ATOMS: atom_id res chain seq x y z
N VAL A 1 -10.48 21.70 -1.56
CA VAL A 1 -11.06 21.71 -0.21
C VAL A 1 -10.05 21.02 0.70
N SER A 2 -9.46 21.74 1.66
CA SER A 2 -8.51 21.14 2.62
C SER A 2 -9.28 20.33 3.66
N SER A 3 -8.75 19.14 4.02
CA SER A 3 -9.28 18.37 5.13
C SER A 3 -9.33 19.25 6.41
N PRO A 4 -10.41 19.27 7.17
CA PRO A 4 -10.50 20.02 8.43
C PRO A 4 -9.47 19.57 9.48
N HIS A 5 -8.80 18.43 9.25
CA HIS A 5 -7.76 17.86 10.11
C HIS A 5 -6.34 18.14 9.61
N CYS A 6 -6.19 18.77 8.44
CA CYS A 6 -4.91 19.15 7.86
C CYS A 6 -4.39 20.44 8.51
N SER A 7 -3.66 20.30 9.61
CA SER A 7 -2.96 21.43 10.23
C SER A 7 -1.80 21.92 9.36
N SER A 8 -1.37 23.18 9.56
CA SER A 8 -0.19 23.72 8.87
C SER A 8 1.06 22.90 9.17
N SER A 9 1.21 22.38 10.39
CA SER A 9 2.33 21.50 10.77
C SER A 9 2.30 20.15 10.05
N PHE A 10 1.13 19.52 9.90
CA PHE A 10 0.99 18.31 9.10
C PHE A 10 1.35 18.57 7.64
N ARG A 11 0.84 19.67 7.07
CA ARG A 11 1.15 20.03 5.69
C ARG A 11 2.64 20.25 5.48
N ALA A 12 3.30 21.00 6.38
CA ALA A 12 4.73 21.22 6.30
C ALA A 12 5.54 19.92 6.39
N ALA A 13 5.17 19.00 7.29
CA ALA A 13 5.82 17.70 7.42
C ALA A 13 5.56 16.81 6.18
N TYR A 14 4.37 16.86 5.61
CA TYR A 14 4.02 16.14 4.39
C TYR A 14 4.86 16.67 3.20
N ASP A 15 4.92 17.99 3.03
CA ASP A 15 5.67 18.64 1.95
C ASP A 15 7.19 18.41 2.12
N GLU A 16 7.70 18.33 3.37
CA GLU A 16 9.10 17.97 3.65
C GLU A 16 9.44 16.56 3.14
N VAL A 17 8.56 15.57 3.36
CA VAL A 17 8.78 14.22 2.83
C VAL A 17 8.69 14.21 1.31
N LEU A 18 7.75 14.95 0.72
CA LEU A 18 7.64 15.07 -0.74
C LEU A 18 8.84 15.73 -1.39
N ALA A 19 9.52 16.66 -0.70
CA ALA A 19 10.73 17.29 -1.21
C ALA A 19 11.88 16.29 -1.46
N GLY A 20 11.84 15.11 -0.85
CA GLY A 20 12.77 14.01 -1.09
C GLY A 20 12.39 13.10 -2.28
N TRP A 21 11.26 13.36 -2.96
CA TRP A 21 10.86 12.58 -4.11
C TRP A 21 11.68 12.92 -5.36
N PRO A 22 11.90 11.96 -6.29
CA PRO A 22 12.68 12.18 -7.49
C PRO A 22 11.91 12.99 -8.53
N GLY A 23 12.56 14.00 -9.11
CA GLY A 23 12.06 14.76 -10.26
C GLY A 23 10.85 15.63 -9.95
N PRO A 24 10.13 16.09 -10.97
CA PRO A 24 8.90 16.83 -10.80
C PRO A 24 7.83 15.96 -10.11
N VAL A 25 7.25 16.51 -9.05
CA VAL A 25 6.14 15.90 -8.32
C VAL A 25 4.87 16.66 -8.63
N GLU A 26 3.87 15.95 -9.11
CA GLU A 26 2.55 16.49 -9.40
C GLU A 26 1.56 15.97 -8.38
N ALA A 27 0.62 16.81 -7.96
CA ALA A 27 -0.44 16.42 -7.04
C ALA A 27 -1.80 16.79 -7.61
N VAL A 28 -2.73 15.85 -7.58
CA VAL A 28 -4.10 16.05 -8.04
C VAL A 28 -5.09 15.56 -6.98
N ASP A 29 -6.20 16.27 -6.87
CA ASP A 29 -7.35 15.86 -6.07
C ASP A 29 -8.42 15.30 -7.01
N LEU A 30 -8.53 13.97 -7.06
CA LEU A 30 -9.49 13.28 -7.90
C LEU A 30 -10.86 13.21 -7.21
N PRO A 31 -11.93 13.70 -7.87
CA PRO A 31 -13.28 13.50 -7.36
C PRO A 31 -13.68 12.04 -7.50
N THR A 32 -14.24 11.48 -6.43
CA THR A 32 -14.82 10.13 -6.40
C THR A 32 -16.20 10.18 -5.76
N PRO A 33 -17.04 9.14 -5.92
CA PRO A 33 -18.33 9.08 -5.22
C PRO A 33 -18.23 9.11 -3.69
N TYR A 34 -17.03 8.87 -3.15
CA TYR A 34 -16.75 8.79 -1.71
C TYR A 34 -16.04 10.04 -1.16
N GLY A 35 -15.68 10.99 -2.02
CA GLY A 35 -14.97 12.21 -1.67
C GLY A 35 -13.82 12.52 -2.60
N SER A 36 -13.02 13.52 -2.23
CA SER A 36 -11.83 13.92 -2.98
C SER A 36 -10.63 13.09 -2.56
N THR A 37 -9.96 12.46 -3.52
CA THR A 37 -8.79 11.60 -3.27
C THR A 37 -7.52 12.30 -3.74
N ARG A 38 -6.58 12.54 -2.82
CA ARG A 38 -5.25 13.04 -3.14
C ARG A 38 -4.41 11.94 -3.78
N VAL A 39 -3.85 12.25 -4.94
CA VAL A 39 -2.84 11.44 -5.61
C VAL A 39 -1.61 12.28 -5.86
N THR A 40 -0.45 11.74 -5.46
CA THR A 40 0.86 12.32 -5.73
C THR A 40 1.56 11.48 -6.78
N SER A 41 2.05 12.12 -7.84
CA SER A 41 2.61 11.43 -9.00
C SER A 41 4.01 11.91 -9.32
N CYS A 42 4.86 10.99 -9.79
CA CYS A 42 6.18 11.29 -10.35
C CYS A 42 6.58 10.24 -11.41
N GLY A 43 7.64 10.52 -12.15
CA GLY A 43 8.10 9.69 -13.28
C GLY A 43 7.54 10.16 -14.62
N PRO A 44 8.01 9.58 -15.76
CA PRO A 44 7.59 9.99 -17.09
C PRO A 44 6.07 9.82 -17.28
N ALA A 45 5.42 10.79 -17.90
CA ALA A 45 3.97 10.80 -18.06
C ALA A 45 3.44 9.68 -18.98
N ASP A 46 4.27 9.23 -19.91
CA ASP A 46 3.99 8.16 -20.88
C ASP A 46 4.42 6.76 -20.41
N ALA A 47 5.06 6.67 -19.23
CA ALA A 47 5.44 5.39 -18.66
C ALA A 47 4.23 4.60 -18.13
N PRO A 48 4.31 3.25 -18.06
CA PRO A 48 3.24 2.43 -17.54
C PRO A 48 2.77 2.86 -16.14
N PRO A 49 1.45 2.96 -15.89
CA PRO A 49 0.92 3.41 -14.60
C PRO A 49 1.16 2.39 -13.49
N LEU A 50 1.73 2.88 -12.37
CA LEU A 50 1.91 2.16 -11.13
C LEU A 50 1.16 2.89 -10.02
N VAL A 51 0.09 2.29 -9.53
CA VAL A 51 -0.71 2.86 -8.43
C VAL A 51 -0.33 2.19 -7.11
N LEU A 52 0.05 2.98 -6.11
CA LEU A 52 0.56 2.51 -4.82
C LEU A 52 -0.30 2.98 -3.65
N LEU A 53 -0.76 2.02 -2.84
CA LEU A 53 -1.58 2.23 -1.64
C LEU A 53 -0.72 2.05 -0.37
N PRO A 54 -0.66 3.03 0.55
CA PRO A 54 0.10 2.91 1.79
C PRO A 54 -0.58 1.96 2.79
N GLY A 55 0.14 1.64 3.87
CA GLY A 55 -0.43 0.95 5.03
C GLY A 55 -1.33 1.86 5.86
N GLY A 56 -2.15 1.25 6.73
CA GLY A 56 -2.98 2.01 7.68
C GLY A 56 -2.14 2.92 8.58
N GLY A 57 -2.62 4.13 8.81
CA GLY A 57 -1.93 5.16 9.59
C GLY A 57 -0.77 5.85 8.86
N ALA A 58 -0.44 5.47 7.63
CA ALA A 58 0.57 6.11 6.81
C ALA A 58 -0.06 6.94 5.69
N THR A 59 0.68 7.93 5.19
CA THR A 59 0.33 8.70 4.00
C THR A 59 0.98 8.11 2.76
N SER A 60 0.51 8.49 1.58
CA SER A 60 1.11 8.13 0.29
C SER A 60 2.57 8.59 0.15
N ALA A 61 2.98 9.62 0.91
CA ALA A 61 4.34 10.14 0.90
C ALA A 61 5.42 9.09 1.24
N VAL A 62 5.06 7.98 1.90
CA VAL A 62 5.94 6.84 2.19
C VAL A 62 6.59 6.23 0.94
N TRP A 63 5.98 6.38 -0.22
CA TRP A 63 6.44 5.79 -1.48
C TRP A 63 7.59 6.54 -2.15
N GLY A 64 7.99 7.71 -1.61
CA GLY A 64 9.13 8.48 -2.12
C GLY A 64 10.43 7.70 -2.17
N ALA A 65 10.71 6.89 -1.15
CA ALA A 65 11.89 6.03 -1.11
C ALA A 65 11.91 5.02 -2.28
N CYS A 66 10.75 4.39 -2.57
CA CYS A 66 10.60 3.45 -3.68
C CYS A 66 10.73 4.16 -5.04
N ALA A 67 10.12 5.33 -5.19
CA ALA A 67 10.23 6.16 -6.38
C ALA A 67 11.69 6.54 -6.65
N ALA A 68 12.42 7.03 -5.63
CA ALA A 68 13.84 7.42 -5.71
C ALA A 68 14.75 6.21 -5.98
N ALA A 69 14.43 5.03 -5.43
CA ALA A 69 15.19 3.80 -5.67
C ALA A 69 15.06 3.28 -7.11
N GLY A 70 14.14 3.83 -7.92
CA GLY A 70 14.07 3.54 -9.34
C GLY A 70 12.70 3.25 -9.91
N ALA A 71 11.66 3.10 -9.12
CA ALA A 71 10.32 2.86 -9.63
C ALA A 71 9.87 3.99 -10.58
N ALA A 72 10.21 5.25 -10.27
CA ALA A 72 9.90 6.41 -11.11
C ALA A 72 10.72 6.50 -12.41
N ARG A 73 11.71 5.64 -12.62
CA ARG A 73 12.42 5.56 -13.92
C ARG A 73 11.70 4.68 -14.94
N THR A 74 10.92 3.73 -14.46
CA THR A 74 10.27 2.71 -15.30
C THR A 74 8.75 2.83 -15.33
N HIS A 75 8.17 3.60 -14.41
CA HIS A 75 6.73 3.75 -14.25
C HIS A 75 6.34 5.21 -14.00
N ARG A 76 5.14 5.57 -14.41
CA ARG A 76 4.42 6.71 -13.85
C ARG A 76 3.84 6.27 -12.50
N VAL A 77 4.51 6.67 -11.43
CA VAL A 77 4.11 6.32 -10.06
C VAL A 77 2.98 7.24 -9.60
N HIS A 78 1.89 6.67 -9.14
CA HIS A 78 0.74 7.33 -8.55
C HIS A 78 0.55 6.82 -7.12
N ALA A 79 0.95 7.59 -6.14
CA ALA A 79 0.77 7.27 -4.73
C ALA A 79 -0.51 7.90 -4.19
N VAL A 80 -1.39 7.10 -3.62
CA VAL A 80 -2.76 7.48 -3.26
C VAL A 80 -2.90 7.60 -1.75
N ASP A 81 -3.34 8.74 -1.24
CA ASP A 81 -3.77 8.87 0.16
C ASP A 81 -5.12 8.18 0.34
N LEU A 82 -5.21 7.25 1.29
CA LEU A 82 -6.43 6.49 1.54
C LEU A 82 -7.51 7.36 2.15
N LEU A 83 -8.75 7.22 1.68
CA LEU A 83 -9.90 7.90 2.31
C LEU A 83 -10.13 7.37 3.74
N GLY A 84 -10.29 8.29 4.69
CA GLY A 84 -10.50 7.96 6.09
C GLY A 84 -9.25 7.64 6.89
N GLU A 85 -8.08 7.61 6.25
CA GLU A 85 -6.76 7.48 6.86
C GLU A 85 -6.05 8.85 6.89
N PRO A 86 -4.95 9.01 7.66
CA PRO A 86 -4.15 10.22 7.61
C PRO A 86 -3.66 10.55 6.20
N GLY A 87 -3.83 11.79 5.77
CA GLY A 87 -3.47 12.23 4.43
C GLY A 87 -4.21 13.48 4.01
N LEU A 88 -4.16 13.76 2.72
CA LEU A 88 -4.82 14.92 2.12
C LEU A 88 -6.12 14.55 1.37
N SER A 89 -6.49 13.26 1.36
CA SER A 89 -7.81 12.82 0.88
C SER A 89 -8.91 13.24 1.85
N VAL A 90 -10.05 13.68 1.31
CA VAL A 90 -11.17 14.21 2.10
C VAL A 90 -12.43 13.40 1.80
N PRO A 91 -12.90 12.57 2.74
CA PRO A 91 -14.16 11.86 2.58
C PRO A 91 -15.35 12.83 2.44
N GLU A 92 -16.28 12.51 1.57
CA GLU A 92 -17.57 13.22 1.50
C GLU A 92 -18.38 12.90 2.77
N PRO A 93 -18.95 13.93 3.43
CA PRO A 93 -19.77 13.73 4.63
C PRO A 93 -20.87 12.69 4.40
N GLY A 94 -20.91 11.67 5.27
CA GLY A 94 -21.87 10.57 5.18
C GLY A 94 -21.60 9.50 4.11
N ARG A 95 -20.56 9.68 3.28
CA ARG A 95 -20.20 8.76 2.19
C ARG A 95 -18.82 8.11 2.34
N ALA A 96 -18.15 8.27 3.49
CA ALA A 96 -16.88 7.56 3.73
C ALA A 96 -17.07 6.04 3.53
N PRO A 97 -16.11 5.34 2.91
CA PRO A 97 -16.16 3.89 2.73
C PRO A 97 -16.37 3.17 4.06
N ARG A 98 -17.26 2.17 4.11
CA ARG A 98 -17.61 1.39 5.31
C ARG A 98 -17.40 -0.10 5.13
N THR A 99 -17.29 -0.56 3.89
CA THR A 99 -17.13 -1.97 3.52
C THR A 99 -15.93 -2.16 2.58
N ALA A 100 -15.47 -3.39 2.44
CA ALA A 100 -14.45 -3.72 1.43
C ALA A 100 -14.95 -3.43 0.00
N GLU A 101 -16.26 -3.52 -0.22
CA GLU A 101 -16.90 -3.20 -1.49
C GLU A 101 -16.81 -1.71 -1.79
N ASP A 102 -17.16 -0.85 -0.82
CA ASP A 102 -17.03 0.60 -0.96
C ASP A 102 -15.58 1.01 -1.29
N LEU A 103 -14.58 0.36 -0.64
CA LEU A 103 -13.17 0.60 -0.93
C LEU A 103 -12.76 0.13 -2.33
N THR A 104 -13.37 -0.96 -2.82
CA THR A 104 -13.13 -1.43 -4.20
C THR A 104 -13.71 -0.45 -5.21
N ASP A 105 -14.94 0.00 -4.99
CA ASP A 105 -15.62 0.95 -5.88
C ASP A 105 -14.96 2.34 -5.84
N TRP A 106 -14.48 2.76 -4.65
CA TRP A 106 -13.64 3.96 -4.52
C TRP A 106 -12.37 3.83 -5.35
N LEU A 107 -11.67 2.70 -5.25
CA LEU A 107 -10.42 2.49 -5.97
C LEU A 107 -10.65 2.40 -7.48
N ASP A 108 -11.76 1.81 -7.94
CA ASP A 108 -12.15 1.84 -9.36
C ASP A 108 -12.26 3.28 -9.87
N ALA A 109 -12.95 4.16 -9.13
CA ALA A 109 -13.07 5.57 -9.52
C ALA A 109 -11.71 6.30 -9.55
N VAL A 110 -10.79 5.96 -8.63
CA VAL A 110 -9.41 6.49 -8.65
C VAL A 110 -8.67 5.99 -9.89
N LEU A 111 -8.75 4.69 -10.20
CA LEU A 111 -8.09 4.11 -11.38
C LEU A 111 -8.66 4.68 -12.68
N ASP A 112 -9.95 4.93 -12.75
CA ASP A 112 -10.58 5.56 -13.92
C ASP A 112 -10.08 7.00 -14.12
N GLY A 113 -9.86 7.75 -13.05
CA GLY A 113 -9.29 9.09 -13.12
C GLY A 113 -7.80 9.14 -13.50
N LEU A 114 -7.03 8.08 -13.20
CA LEU A 114 -5.59 8.02 -13.45
C LEU A 114 -5.24 7.33 -14.77
N ALA A 115 -5.90 6.25 -15.08
CA ALA A 115 -5.62 5.39 -16.23
C ALA A 115 -6.92 4.84 -16.82
N PRO A 116 -7.73 5.67 -17.49
CA PRO A 116 -9.03 5.26 -18.03
C PRO A 116 -8.93 4.15 -19.09
N HIS A 117 -7.75 4.01 -19.69
CA HIS A 117 -7.51 3.05 -20.77
C HIS A 117 -6.39 2.08 -20.38
N GLY A 118 -6.71 0.81 -20.33
CA GLY A 118 -5.74 -0.27 -20.15
C GLY A 118 -5.54 -0.73 -18.70
N PRO A 119 -4.81 -1.83 -18.56
CA PRO A 119 -4.52 -2.40 -17.24
C PRO A 119 -3.40 -1.62 -16.54
N VAL A 120 -3.51 -1.52 -15.21
CA VAL A 120 -2.51 -0.88 -14.35
C VAL A 120 -1.70 -1.91 -13.56
N THR A 121 -0.50 -1.51 -13.10
CA THR A 121 0.16 -2.18 -11.98
C THR A 121 -0.38 -1.58 -10.68
N LEU A 122 -1.03 -2.40 -9.86
CA LEU A 122 -1.56 -2.00 -8.55
C LEU A 122 -0.68 -2.61 -7.45
N GLY A 123 -0.11 -1.76 -6.61
CA GLY A 123 0.67 -2.16 -5.46
C GLY A 123 0.07 -1.65 -4.15
N GLY A 124 0.27 -2.39 -3.07
CA GLY A 124 -0.15 -1.94 -1.76
C GLY A 124 0.69 -2.55 -0.64
N HIS A 125 0.83 -1.80 0.45
CA HIS A 125 1.49 -2.26 1.67
C HIS A 125 0.45 -2.49 2.77
N SER A 126 0.57 -3.60 3.53
CA SER A 126 -0.25 -3.84 4.72
C SER A 126 -1.76 -3.73 4.45
N TYR A 127 -2.43 -2.72 5.00
CA TYR A 127 -3.83 -2.41 4.76
C TYR A 127 -4.10 -2.03 3.30
N GLY A 128 -3.22 -1.26 2.67
CA GLY A 128 -3.29 -0.97 1.24
C GLY A 128 -3.17 -2.23 0.38
N ALA A 129 -2.39 -3.23 0.81
CA ALA A 129 -2.32 -4.52 0.14
C ALA A 129 -3.62 -5.33 0.29
N TRP A 130 -4.30 -5.24 1.44
CA TRP A 130 -5.61 -5.85 1.64
C TRP A 130 -6.66 -5.21 0.72
N ILE A 131 -6.67 -3.88 0.60
CA ILE A 131 -7.56 -3.16 -0.35
C ILE A 131 -7.25 -3.59 -1.79
N ALA A 132 -5.98 -3.59 -2.19
CA ALA A 132 -5.54 -4.00 -3.52
C ALA A 132 -5.94 -5.44 -3.86
N ALA A 133 -5.84 -6.35 -2.89
CA ALA A 133 -6.23 -7.76 -3.05
C ALA A 133 -7.75 -7.92 -3.21
N HIS A 134 -8.57 -7.17 -2.45
CA HIS A 134 -10.03 -7.14 -2.63
C HIS A 134 -10.42 -6.58 -4.01
N HIS A 135 -9.77 -5.50 -4.44
CA HIS A 135 -10.00 -4.93 -5.77
C HIS A 135 -9.64 -5.95 -6.86
N ALA A 136 -8.46 -6.56 -6.78
CA ALA A 136 -8.00 -7.55 -7.75
C ALA A 136 -8.94 -8.77 -7.85
N ALA A 137 -9.49 -9.24 -6.73
CA ALA A 137 -10.46 -10.33 -6.69
C ALA A 137 -11.78 -9.99 -7.41
N ARG A 138 -12.20 -8.72 -7.36
CA ARG A 138 -13.49 -8.26 -7.94
C ARG A 138 -13.35 -7.70 -9.36
N ARG A 139 -12.23 -7.07 -9.67
CA ARG A 139 -11.96 -6.33 -10.91
C ARG A 139 -10.63 -6.75 -11.57
N PRO A 140 -10.38 -8.05 -11.77
CA PRO A 140 -9.08 -8.51 -12.31
C PRO A 140 -8.76 -7.93 -13.69
N ALA A 141 -9.77 -7.63 -14.49
CA ALA A 141 -9.58 -7.08 -15.85
C ALA A 141 -8.95 -5.67 -15.87
N ARG A 142 -8.97 -4.94 -14.75
CA ARG A 142 -8.33 -3.62 -14.61
C ARG A 142 -6.84 -3.72 -14.34
N LEU A 143 -6.32 -4.91 -14.05
CA LEU A 143 -4.96 -5.10 -13.60
C LEU A 143 -4.14 -5.93 -14.58
N GLY A 144 -2.96 -5.43 -14.94
CA GLY A 144 -1.90 -6.23 -15.57
C GLY A 144 -1.03 -6.93 -14.53
N ARG A 145 -0.86 -6.26 -13.36
CA ARG A 145 0.00 -6.77 -12.28
C ARG A 145 -0.54 -6.33 -10.92
N LEU A 146 -0.46 -7.22 -9.93
CA LEU A 146 -0.75 -6.98 -8.53
C LEU A 146 0.51 -7.20 -7.69
N VAL A 147 0.90 -6.21 -6.87
CA VAL A 147 2.08 -6.29 -5.99
C VAL A 147 1.64 -6.12 -4.53
N LEU A 148 1.73 -7.18 -3.75
CA LEU A 148 1.33 -7.22 -2.36
C LEU A 148 2.56 -7.17 -1.45
N LEU A 149 2.74 -6.06 -0.73
CA LEU A 149 3.88 -5.80 0.14
C LEU A 149 3.46 -6.03 1.60
N ASP A 150 3.93 -7.12 2.18
CA ASP A 150 3.62 -7.59 3.53
C ASP A 150 2.13 -7.52 3.88
N PRO A 151 1.26 -8.15 3.06
CA PRO A 151 -0.19 -8.00 3.16
C PRO A 151 -0.72 -8.54 4.49
N THR A 152 -1.45 -7.71 5.22
CA THR A 152 -2.15 -8.13 6.43
C THR A 152 -3.55 -8.63 6.10
N GLN A 153 -4.00 -9.68 6.80
CA GLN A 153 -5.36 -10.23 6.64
C GLN A 153 -5.71 -10.72 5.21
N VAL A 154 -4.69 -11.01 4.40
CA VAL A 154 -4.85 -11.66 3.09
C VAL A 154 -4.54 -13.16 3.23
N PHE A 155 -3.32 -13.51 3.59
CA PHE A 155 -2.86 -14.91 3.70
C PHE A 155 -2.74 -15.38 5.15
N ALA A 156 -2.59 -14.44 6.10
CA ALA A 156 -2.51 -14.72 7.53
C ALA A 156 -3.31 -13.69 8.32
N GLY A 157 -3.79 -14.06 9.49
CA GLY A 157 -4.37 -13.15 10.48
C GLY A 157 -3.29 -12.39 11.25
N LEU A 158 -3.69 -11.32 11.93
CA LEU A 158 -2.82 -10.58 12.84
C LEU A 158 -2.54 -11.39 14.11
N ARG A 159 -1.30 -11.35 14.61
CA ARG A 159 -0.93 -11.95 15.90
C ARG A 159 -1.58 -11.16 17.05
N PRO A 160 -2.17 -11.84 18.05
CA PRO A 160 -2.80 -11.15 19.20
C PRO A 160 -1.86 -10.18 19.92
N GLY A 161 -0.60 -10.57 20.11
CA GLY A 161 0.41 -9.71 20.73
C GLY A 161 0.71 -8.43 19.95
N TYR A 162 0.64 -8.48 18.62
CA TYR A 162 0.76 -7.29 17.79
C TYR A 162 -0.46 -6.36 17.96
N VAL A 163 -1.67 -6.92 17.92
CA VAL A 163 -2.91 -6.18 18.13
C VAL A 163 -2.91 -5.51 19.52
N LEU A 164 -2.56 -6.26 20.57
CA LEU A 164 -2.46 -5.72 21.93
C LEU A 164 -1.46 -4.56 22.01
N ARG A 165 -0.30 -4.67 21.34
CA ARG A 165 0.71 -3.61 21.31
C ARG A 165 0.29 -2.39 20.51
N ALA A 166 -0.56 -2.58 19.49
CA ALA A 166 -1.12 -1.49 18.67
C ALA A 166 -2.27 -0.75 19.35
N LEU A 167 -3.01 -1.40 20.27
CA LEU A 167 -4.20 -0.82 20.92
C LEU A 167 -3.99 0.59 21.48
N PRO A 168 -2.89 0.94 22.18
CA PRO A 168 -2.69 2.29 22.70
C PRO A 168 -2.64 3.36 21.60
N VAL A 169 -2.12 3.00 20.40
CA VAL A 169 -2.08 3.89 19.24
C VAL A 169 -3.48 3.98 18.62
N LEU A 170 -4.17 2.85 18.45
CA LEU A 170 -5.50 2.79 17.83
C LEU A 170 -6.57 3.51 18.66
N LEU A 171 -6.51 3.41 20.00
CA LEU A 171 -7.51 4.01 20.89
C LEU A 171 -7.24 5.49 21.16
N ARG A 172 -5.99 5.88 21.30
CA ARG A 172 -5.60 7.26 21.61
C ARG A 172 -4.21 7.53 21.04
N PRO A 173 -4.11 7.87 19.75
CA PRO A 173 -2.84 8.16 19.11
C PRO A 173 -2.19 9.40 19.75
N THR A 174 -0.89 9.30 19.99
CA THR A 174 -0.01 10.41 20.36
C THR A 174 1.34 10.20 19.70
N PRO A 175 2.11 11.25 19.42
CA PRO A 175 3.44 11.10 18.82
C PRO A 175 4.33 10.10 19.58
N ARG A 176 4.32 10.18 20.93
CA ARG A 176 5.09 9.24 21.79
C ARG A 176 4.65 7.79 21.61
N ARG A 177 3.34 7.51 21.50
CA ARG A 177 2.81 6.15 21.32
C ARG A 177 3.14 5.62 19.95
N ILE A 178 2.99 6.45 18.91
CA ILE A 178 3.33 6.10 17.52
C ILE A 178 4.82 5.76 17.44
N ARG A 179 5.71 6.64 17.93
CA ARG A 179 7.15 6.38 17.95
C ARG A 179 7.54 5.13 18.74
N SER A 180 6.92 4.92 19.91
CA SER A 180 7.16 3.72 20.73
C SER A 180 6.72 2.44 20.01
N PHE A 181 5.60 2.49 19.30
CA PHE A 181 5.10 1.37 18.50
C PHE A 181 6.01 1.08 17.32
N LEU A 182 6.39 2.11 16.55
CA LEU A 182 7.30 1.99 15.42
C LEU A 182 8.67 1.45 15.85
N ALA A 183 9.26 2.00 16.90
CA ALA A 183 10.55 1.54 17.42
C ALA A 183 10.51 0.06 17.86
N TRP A 184 9.41 -0.36 18.50
CA TRP A 184 9.20 -1.77 18.86
C TRP A 184 9.05 -2.65 17.61
N GLU A 185 8.24 -2.24 16.65
CA GLU A 185 7.95 -3.03 15.45
C GLU A 185 9.19 -3.16 14.56
N THR A 186 9.88 -2.05 14.32
CA THR A 186 11.09 -2.02 13.49
C THR A 186 12.36 -2.51 14.20
N ARG A 187 12.24 -2.90 15.49
CA ARG A 187 13.38 -3.32 16.34
C ARG A 187 14.46 -2.25 16.44
N GLY A 188 14.06 -0.98 16.45
CA GLY A 188 14.96 0.16 16.54
C GLY A 188 15.72 0.48 15.25
N ALA A 189 15.28 -0.05 14.09
CA ALA A 189 15.86 0.33 12.82
C ALA A 189 15.74 1.85 12.60
N ALA A 190 16.81 2.45 12.04
CA ALA A 190 16.79 3.85 11.69
C ALA A 190 15.78 4.09 10.56
N LEU A 191 14.80 4.94 10.80
CA LEU A 191 13.82 5.41 9.83
C LEU A 191 14.11 6.87 9.49
N ASP A 192 13.68 7.29 8.32
CA ASP A 192 13.84 8.67 7.87
C ASP A 192 13.24 9.67 8.88
N PRO A 193 14.00 10.67 9.35
CA PRO A 193 13.53 11.62 10.34
C PRO A 193 12.37 12.51 9.86
N ALA A 194 12.33 12.87 8.57
CA ALA A 194 11.23 13.64 7.99
C ALA A 194 9.94 12.81 7.98
N TRP A 195 10.04 11.54 7.56
CA TRP A 195 8.92 10.61 7.63
C TRP A 195 8.43 10.39 9.07
N LEU A 196 9.34 10.28 10.07
CA LEU A 196 8.96 10.15 11.47
C LEU A 196 8.25 11.40 12.00
N ARG A 197 8.64 12.61 11.56
CA ARG A 197 7.92 13.85 11.89
C ARG A 197 6.51 13.84 11.31
N LEU A 198 6.38 13.41 10.06
CA LEU A 198 5.06 13.25 9.45
C LEU A 198 4.19 12.24 10.22
N GLN A 199 4.76 11.12 10.66
CA GLN A 199 4.03 10.14 11.49
C GLN A 199 3.59 10.72 12.85
N ASP A 200 4.36 11.62 13.46
CA ASP A 200 3.93 12.31 14.68
C ASP A 200 2.67 13.18 14.43
N GLU A 201 2.63 13.85 13.29
CA GLU A 201 1.48 14.69 12.93
C GLU A 201 0.22 13.86 12.63
N THR A 202 0.36 12.59 12.19
CA THR A 202 -0.81 11.71 11.99
C THR A 202 -1.60 11.46 13.28
N ALA A 203 -0.99 11.63 14.45
CA ALA A 203 -1.68 11.52 15.74
C ALA A 203 -2.84 12.52 15.92
N ARG A 204 -2.89 13.57 15.13
CA ARG A 204 -3.95 14.62 15.16
C ARG A 204 -5.16 14.26 14.31
N PHE A 205 -5.03 13.26 13.45
CA PHE A 205 -6.15 12.81 12.64
C PHE A 205 -7.14 12.01 13.51
N PRO A 206 -8.44 12.18 13.28
CA PRO A 206 -9.42 11.38 13.98
C PRO A 206 -9.16 9.92 13.62
N THR A 207 -9.09 9.08 14.64
CA THR A 207 -9.07 7.63 14.44
C THR A 207 -10.46 7.19 13.97
N GLY A 208 -10.69 7.22 12.67
CA GLY A 208 -11.77 6.49 12.06
C GLY A 208 -11.58 4.98 12.39
N ARG A 209 -12.68 4.23 12.46
CA ARG A 209 -12.51 2.78 12.44
C ARG A 209 -12.07 2.39 11.03
N PRO A 210 -10.90 1.78 10.84
CA PRO A 210 -10.53 1.30 9.52
C PRO A 210 -11.59 0.30 9.05
N VAL A 211 -11.89 0.31 7.77
CA VAL A 211 -12.76 -0.71 7.20
C VAL A 211 -12.09 -2.06 7.40
N THR A 212 -12.83 -2.99 7.98
CA THR A 212 -12.40 -4.37 8.18
C THR A 212 -13.36 -5.31 7.47
N GLY A 213 -12.89 -6.49 7.11
CA GLY A 213 -13.70 -7.45 6.40
C GLY A 213 -13.07 -8.84 6.38
N PRO A 214 -13.70 -9.80 5.71
CA PRO A 214 -13.13 -11.12 5.48
C PRO A 214 -11.83 -11.02 4.67
N ARG A 215 -11.11 -12.13 4.55
CA ARG A 215 -10.02 -12.24 3.60
C ARG A 215 -10.57 -12.19 2.18
N PRO A 216 -9.86 -11.55 1.23
CA PRO A 216 -10.29 -11.53 -0.16
C PRO A 216 -10.31 -12.95 -0.74
N ASP A 217 -11.31 -13.24 -1.57
CA ASP A 217 -11.34 -14.46 -2.36
C ASP A 217 -10.43 -14.30 -3.59
N LEU A 218 -9.28 -14.94 -3.57
CA LEU A 218 -8.28 -14.86 -4.64
C LEU A 218 -8.47 -15.94 -5.72
N GLY A 219 -9.56 -16.71 -5.67
CA GLY A 219 -9.82 -17.79 -6.62
C GLY A 219 -9.86 -17.33 -8.09
N ALA A 220 -10.39 -16.13 -8.35
CA ALA A 220 -10.42 -15.53 -9.68
C ALA A 220 -9.02 -15.18 -10.23
N LEU A 221 -8.03 -14.92 -9.36
CA LEU A 221 -6.65 -14.66 -9.74
C LEU A 221 -5.87 -15.97 -9.97
N ALA A 222 -6.20 -17.01 -9.19
CA ALA A 222 -5.56 -18.32 -9.32
C ALA A 222 -6.01 -19.05 -10.59
N LYS A 223 -7.25 -18.84 -11.03
CA LYS A 223 -7.87 -19.49 -12.18
C LYS A 223 -8.66 -18.48 -12.99
N PRO A 224 -8.01 -17.67 -13.85
CA PRO A 224 -8.74 -16.67 -14.64
C PRO A 224 -9.75 -17.34 -15.57
N PRO A 225 -10.99 -16.83 -15.64
CA PRO A 225 -12.03 -17.40 -16.48
C PRO A 225 -11.68 -17.28 -17.97
N GLY A 226 -11.99 -18.32 -18.74
CA GLY A 226 -11.89 -18.32 -20.20
C GLY A 226 -10.48 -18.39 -20.79
N GLY A 227 -9.47 -18.87 -20.03
CA GLY A 227 -8.10 -19.04 -20.53
C GLY A 227 -7.37 -17.75 -20.86
N ARG A 228 -7.83 -16.62 -20.38
CA ARG A 228 -7.14 -15.32 -20.49
C ARG A 228 -5.85 -15.35 -19.71
N ALA A 229 -4.83 -14.58 -20.16
CA ALA A 229 -3.66 -14.32 -19.36
C ALA A 229 -4.08 -13.74 -18.01
N GLY A 230 -3.75 -14.41 -16.91
CA GLY A 230 -4.11 -13.96 -15.56
C GLY A 230 -3.35 -12.71 -15.17
N VAL A 231 -3.82 -12.04 -14.13
CA VAL A 231 -3.08 -10.96 -13.47
C VAL A 231 -1.77 -11.53 -12.92
N ARG A 232 -0.63 -10.93 -13.29
CA ARG A 232 0.64 -11.28 -12.64
C ARG A 232 0.57 -10.86 -11.17
N VAL A 233 0.90 -11.78 -10.26
CA VAL A 233 0.89 -11.50 -8.83
C VAL A 233 2.28 -11.68 -8.25
N ASP A 234 2.77 -10.64 -7.57
CA ASP A 234 4.01 -10.67 -6.80
C ASP A 234 3.68 -10.38 -5.32
N VAL A 235 4.19 -11.20 -4.41
CA VAL A 235 3.99 -11.03 -2.96
C VAL A 235 5.35 -10.98 -2.28
N LEU A 236 5.59 -9.91 -1.52
CA LEU A 236 6.84 -9.71 -0.79
C LEU A 236 6.54 -9.58 0.69
N PHE A 237 7.05 -10.51 1.50
CA PHE A 237 6.88 -10.50 2.94
C PHE A 237 8.09 -9.94 3.68
N ALA A 238 7.83 -9.21 4.77
CA ALA A 238 8.84 -8.73 5.71
C ALA A 238 9.18 -9.85 6.71
N GLY A 239 10.39 -10.42 6.61
CA GLY A 239 10.79 -11.59 7.41
C GLY A 239 10.91 -11.31 8.91
N ARG A 240 11.00 -10.03 9.32
CA ARG A 240 11.01 -9.58 10.73
C ARG A 240 9.67 -8.99 11.18
N ALA A 241 8.60 -9.11 10.38
CA ALA A 241 7.28 -8.65 10.73
C ALA A 241 6.82 -9.21 12.09
N ARG A 242 6.23 -8.35 12.91
CA ARG A 242 5.61 -8.76 14.17
C ARG A 242 4.11 -9.01 14.05
N CYS A 243 3.50 -8.49 12.98
CA CYS A 243 2.06 -8.58 12.76
C CYS A 243 1.59 -10.01 12.41
N HIS A 244 2.43 -10.80 11.74
CA HIS A 244 2.15 -12.19 11.38
C HIS A 244 3.45 -13.04 11.34
N ASP A 245 3.31 -14.31 11.03
CA ASP A 245 4.42 -15.20 10.71
C ASP A 245 4.69 -15.16 9.21
N ALA A 246 5.78 -14.52 8.81
CA ALA A 246 6.11 -14.28 7.40
C ALA A 246 6.31 -15.59 6.62
N VAL A 247 6.93 -16.61 7.21
CA VAL A 247 7.18 -17.91 6.56
C VAL A 247 5.87 -18.67 6.33
N ARG A 248 5.02 -18.69 7.38
CA ARG A 248 3.69 -19.31 7.29
C ARG A 248 2.78 -18.56 6.31
N ALA A 249 2.83 -17.23 6.31
CA ALA A 249 2.07 -16.41 5.38
C ALA A 249 2.52 -16.62 3.93
N ALA A 250 3.84 -16.70 3.69
CA ALA A 250 4.40 -16.97 2.37
C ALA A 250 4.02 -18.37 1.85
N ARG A 251 3.98 -19.38 2.72
CA ARG A 251 3.48 -20.70 2.36
C ARG A 251 2.01 -20.65 1.95
N ALA A 252 1.17 -20.00 2.76
CA ALA A 252 -0.25 -19.86 2.44
C ALA A 252 -0.49 -19.06 1.14
N ALA A 253 0.37 -18.07 0.85
CA ALA A 253 0.31 -17.33 -0.41
C ALA A 253 0.62 -18.22 -1.63
N ARG A 254 1.65 -19.08 -1.55
CA ARG A 254 1.97 -20.03 -2.62
C ARG A 254 0.89 -21.09 -2.83
N GLU A 255 0.26 -21.54 -1.75
CA GLU A 255 -0.88 -22.47 -1.80
C GLU A 255 -2.12 -21.81 -2.46
N ALA A 256 -2.43 -20.58 -2.09
CA ALA A 256 -3.59 -19.83 -2.62
C ALA A 256 -3.38 -19.36 -4.08
N LEU A 257 -2.15 -19.02 -4.45
CA LEU A 257 -1.78 -18.46 -5.75
C LEU A 257 -0.54 -19.18 -6.32
N PRO A 258 -0.69 -20.39 -6.87
CA PRO A 258 0.46 -21.20 -7.34
C PRO A 258 1.30 -20.54 -8.45
N GLY A 259 0.71 -19.60 -9.20
CA GLY A 259 1.41 -18.83 -10.25
C GLY A 259 2.06 -17.52 -9.75
N ALA A 260 1.90 -17.18 -8.48
CA ALA A 260 2.47 -15.95 -7.94
C ALA A 260 3.96 -16.10 -7.61
N ARG A 261 4.71 -15.01 -7.80
CA ARG A 261 6.04 -14.90 -7.19
C ARG A 261 5.89 -14.54 -5.72
N VAL A 262 6.47 -15.32 -4.83
CA VAL A 262 6.38 -15.11 -3.38
C VAL A 262 7.75 -15.14 -2.74
N ASP A 263 8.21 -13.99 -2.26
CA ASP A 263 9.52 -13.81 -1.63
C ASP A 263 9.37 -13.32 -0.17
N VAL A 264 10.41 -13.60 0.65
CA VAL A 264 10.52 -13.13 2.03
C VAL A 264 11.84 -12.39 2.20
N LEU A 265 11.83 -11.17 2.68
CA LEU A 265 13.04 -10.37 2.98
C LEU A 265 13.44 -10.57 4.46
N PRO A 266 14.52 -11.32 4.77
CA PRO A 266 14.80 -11.77 6.14
C PRO A 266 15.05 -10.63 7.14
N GLY A 267 15.70 -9.55 6.69
CA GLY A 267 16.16 -8.44 7.53
C GLY A 267 15.13 -7.33 7.75
N VAL A 268 13.98 -7.38 7.08
CA VAL A 268 13.03 -6.26 6.96
C VAL A 268 11.85 -6.45 7.91
N SER A 269 11.43 -5.36 8.58
CA SER A 269 10.24 -5.31 9.43
C SER A 269 9.01 -4.82 8.64
N HIS A 270 7.82 -5.03 9.18
CA HIS A 270 6.56 -4.66 8.55
C HIS A 270 6.51 -3.17 8.16
N HIS A 271 6.61 -2.28 9.17
CA HIS A 271 6.55 -0.84 8.93
C HIS A 271 7.82 -0.27 8.26
N GLY A 272 8.94 -0.98 8.35
CA GLY A 272 10.18 -0.60 7.67
C GLY A 272 10.17 -0.91 6.17
N LEU A 273 9.35 -1.85 5.72
CA LEU A 273 9.42 -2.40 4.36
C LEU A 273 9.36 -1.33 3.26
N PRO A 274 8.42 -0.37 3.24
CA PRO A 274 8.39 0.65 2.18
C PRO A 274 9.61 1.58 2.18
N LEU A 275 10.29 1.72 3.30
CA LEU A 275 11.40 2.67 3.51
C LEU A 275 12.76 1.99 3.36
N THR A 276 12.98 0.87 4.05
CA THR A 276 14.28 0.21 4.14
C THR A 276 14.53 -0.85 3.06
N ALA A 277 13.46 -1.33 2.39
CA ALA A 277 13.53 -2.27 1.27
C ALA A 277 13.11 -1.62 -0.06
N ALA A 278 13.22 -0.29 -0.16
CA ALA A 278 12.81 0.48 -1.33
C ALA A 278 13.51 0.01 -2.62
N ALA A 279 14.80 -0.33 -2.55
CA ALA A 279 15.57 -0.83 -3.69
C ALA A 279 15.11 -2.23 -4.15
N GLU A 280 14.75 -3.11 -3.21
CA GLU A 280 14.19 -4.43 -3.49
C GLU A 280 12.82 -4.31 -4.16
N ILE A 281 11.97 -3.42 -3.65
CA ILE A 281 10.65 -3.14 -4.24
C ILE A 281 10.82 -2.56 -5.64
N ALA A 282 11.70 -1.57 -5.83
CA ALA A 282 11.94 -0.97 -7.14
C ALA A 282 12.48 -1.99 -8.16
N ARG A 283 13.39 -2.89 -7.76
CA ARG A 283 13.85 -4.00 -8.61
C ARG A 283 12.73 -4.98 -8.95
N LEU A 284 11.89 -5.33 -7.97
CA LEU A 284 10.72 -6.16 -8.22
C LEU A 284 9.80 -5.51 -9.26
N LEU A 285 9.52 -4.22 -9.14
CA LEU A 285 8.66 -3.47 -10.07
C LEU A 285 9.25 -3.36 -11.47
N ALA A 286 10.58 -3.15 -11.57
CA ALA A 286 11.27 -3.07 -12.87
C ALA A 286 11.32 -4.39 -13.63
N ASP A 287 11.15 -5.53 -12.93
CA ASP A 287 11.10 -6.86 -13.54
C ASP A 287 9.80 -7.03 -14.34
N GLN A 288 9.89 -6.85 -15.67
CA GLN A 288 8.76 -6.99 -16.59
C GLN A 288 8.60 -8.38 -17.18
N GLU A 289 9.44 -9.36 -16.76
CA GLU A 289 9.32 -10.72 -17.30
C GLU A 289 7.93 -11.31 -16.96
N PRO A 290 7.22 -11.86 -17.96
CA PRO A 290 6.04 -12.69 -17.70
C PRO A 290 6.48 -13.87 -16.81
N ALA A 291 5.60 -14.29 -15.90
CA ALA A 291 5.83 -15.45 -15.05
C ALA A 291 6.14 -16.69 -15.91
N ARG A 292 7.39 -16.86 -16.36
CA ARG A 292 7.86 -18.08 -16.96
C ARG A 292 7.98 -19.10 -15.85
N GLN A 293 7.25 -20.22 -16.01
CA GLN A 293 7.52 -21.44 -15.29
C GLN A 293 9.05 -21.68 -15.27
N ARG A 294 9.70 -21.34 -14.16
CA ARG A 294 11.01 -21.90 -13.89
C ARG A 294 10.77 -23.41 -13.72
N ARG A 295 11.09 -24.19 -14.76
CA ARG A 295 11.24 -25.62 -14.61
C ARG A 295 12.23 -25.79 -13.44
N ILE A 296 11.77 -26.46 -12.41
CA ILE A 296 12.64 -27.11 -11.44
C ILE A 296 13.20 -28.28 -12.23
N ASP A 297 14.39 -28.10 -12.79
CA ASP A 297 15.17 -29.26 -13.26
C ASP A 297 15.54 -30.09 -12.03
N PRO A 298 15.41 -31.41 -12.11
CA PRO A 298 15.53 -32.36 -11.01
C PRO A 298 16.91 -32.39 -10.35
#